data_ae2f77800b316aa57757120fbfe56064
#
_entry.id   ae2f77800b316aa57757120fbfe56064
#
_cell.length_a   1.000
_cell.length_b   1.000
_cell.length_c   1.000
_cell.angle_alpha   90.00
_cell.angle_beta   90.00
_cell.angle_gamma   90.00
#
_symmetry.space_group_name_H-M   'P 1'
#
loop_
_entity.id
_entity.type
_entity.pdbx_description
1 polymer ?
#
loop_
_entity_poly.entity_id
_entity_poly.type
_entity_poly.pdbx_seq_one_letter_code
_entity_poly.pdbx_strand_id
1 'polypeptide(L)'
;MAPVRELSQKIQVALQNLEFEKAAKYREYYTGLTHIINKQRVVLSSCKGQNIAAVEFINPHQAKLYLIKGNKLIHKERLDLNGERRALCLYLQELFRGKYQTEKPKQEGLSQEDLDEAQIIYSYLQRSEFLTSIKIPKSYLTKEVAKLEMLTEKIVDSIQRIATSTENF
;
A
#
# COMPACT_ATOMS: atom_id res chain seq x y z
N MET A 1 17.68 -10.59 0.40
CA MET A 1 17.06 -11.16 1.63
C MET A 1 17.46 -12.63 1.78
N ALA A 2 18.75 -12.87 1.90
CA ALA A 2 19.31 -14.22 2.03
C ALA A 2 18.79 -15.01 3.26
N PRO A 3 18.67 -14.43 4.49
CA PRO A 3 18.34 -15.22 5.67
C PRO A 3 16.93 -15.83 5.67
N VAL A 4 15.93 -15.12 5.12
CA VAL A 4 14.55 -15.65 5.04
C VAL A 4 14.46 -16.83 4.08
N ARG A 5 15.16 -16.71 2.93
CA ARG A 5 15.20 -17.78 1.93
C ARG A 5 15.94 -19.02 2.48
N GLU A 6 17.00 -18.80 3.22
CA GLU A 6 17.75 -19.88 3.87
C GLU A 6 16.90 -20.64 4.91
N LEU A 7 16.15 -19.90 5.76
CA LEU A 7 15.23 -20.52 6.71
C LEU A 7 14.12 -21.31 6.01
N SER A 8 13.55 -20.78 4.93
CA SER A 8 12.56 -21.49 4.14
C SER A 8 13.11 -22.82 3.57
N GLN A 9 14.34 -22.82 3.09
CA GLN A 9 15.00 -24.04 2.62
C GLN A 9 15.24 -25.03 3.76
N LYS A 10 15.71 -24.57 4.94
CA LYS A 10 15.91 -25.42 6.12
C LYS A 10 14.62 -26.07 6.61
N ILE A 11 13.49 -25.35 6.54
CA ILE A 11 12.16 -25.91 6.85
C ILE A 11 11.84 -27.07 5.89
N GLN A 12 12.04 -26.87 4.58
CA GLN A 12 11.72 -27.91 3.59
C GLN A 12 12.61 -29.15 3.77
N VAL A 13 13.91 -28.97 3.98
CA VAL A 13 14.83 -30.09 4.21
C VAL A 13 14.47 -30.87 5.47
N ALA A 14 14.15 -30.19 6.57
CA ALA A 14 13.73 -30.83 7.81
C ALA A 14 12.43 -31.63 7.65
N LEU A 15 11.46 -31.10 6.85
CA LEU A 15 10.23 -31.83 6.53
C LEU A 15 10.48 -33.08 5.68
N GLN A 16 11.36 -32.99 4.68
CA GLN A 16 11.74 -34.15 3.85
C GLN A 16 12.41 -35.25 4.69
N ASN A 17 13.18 -34.87 5.70
CA ASN A 17 13.83 -35.80 6.61
C ASN A 17 12.94 -36.26 7.77
N LEU A 18 11.65 -35.90 7.80
CA LEU A 18 10.69 -36.19 8.87
C LEU A 18 11.11 -35.63 10.25
N GLU A 19 11.97 -34.59 10.27
CA GLU A 19 12.47 -33.94 11.49
C GLU A 19 11.51 -32.81 11.91
N PHE A 20 10.30 -33.17 12.35
CA PHE A 20 9.21 -32.23 12.59
C PHE A 20 9.50 -31.18 13.67
N GLU A 21 10.22 -31.54 14.73
CA GLU A 21 10.62 -30.60 15.80
C GLU A 21 11.58 -29.52 15.27
N LYS A 22 12.54 -29.92 14.44
CA LYS A 22 13.45 -28.96 13.80
C LYS A 22 12.69 -28.06 12.81
N ALA A 23 11.78 -28.62 12.03
CA ALA A 23 10.94 -27.85 11.10
C ALA A 23 10.09 -26.82 11.85
N ALA A 24 9.49 -27.19 12.98
CA ALA A 24 8.71 -26.28 13.83
C ALA A 24 9.57 -25.13 14.37
N LYS A 25 10.78 -25.44 14.89
CA LYS A 25 11.72 -24.43 15.38
C LYS A 25 12.19 -23.46 14.28
N TYR A 26 12.49 -23.97 13.09
CA TYR A 26 12.85 -23.11 11.94
C TYR A 26 11.67 -22.24 11.49
N ARG A 27 10.41 -22.72 11.60
CA ARG A 27 9.21 -21.95 11.31
C ARG A 27 9.02 -20.80 12.31
N GLU A 28 9.28 -21.00 13.59
CA GLU A 28 9.27 -19.93 14.59
C GLU A 28 10.31 -18.85 14.27
N TYR A 29 11.53 -19.24 13.92
CA TYR A 29 12.59 -18.31 13.52
C TYR A 29 12.22 -17.55 12.24
N TYR A 30 11.62 -18.23 11.26
CA TYR A 30 11.14 -17.62 10.03
C TYR A 30 10.07 -16.56 10.31
N THR A 31 9.10 -16.89 11.15
CA THR A 31 8.02 -15.97 11.55
C THR A 31 8.58 -14.76 12.30
N GLY A 32 9.45 -14.97 13.29
CA GLY A 32 10.09 -13.89 14.04
C GLY A 32 10.94 -12.98 13.16
N LEU A 33 11.77 -13.55 12.29
CA LEU A 33 12.61 -12.78 11.36
C LEU A 33 11.77 -11.98 10.36
N THR A 34 10.71 -12.58 9.81
CA THR A 34 9.79 -11.90 8.89
C THR A 34 9.09 -10.73 9.59
N HIS A 35 8.70 -10.90 10.84
CA HIS A 35 8.11 -9.83 11.64
C HIS A 35 9.07 -8.65 11.85
N ILE A 36 10.32 -8.93 12.21
CA ILE A 36 11.37 -7.89 12.38
C ILE A 36 11.63 -7.15 11.06
N ILE A 37 11.76 -7.88 9.95
CA ILE A 37 11.98 -7.28 8.63
C ILE A 37 10.80 -6.39 8.23
N ASN A 38 9.57 -6.82 8.48
CA ASN A 38 8.39 -6.02 8.19
C ASN A 38 8.33 -4.75 9.05
N LYS A 39 8.63 -4.83 10.35
CA LYS A 39 8.76 -3.64 11.21
C LYS A 39 9.84 -2.68 10.69
N GLN A 40 11.01 -3.18 10.31
CA GLN A 40 12.09 -2.36 9.77
C GLN A 40 11.68 -1.68 8.46
N ARG A 41 10.96 -2.36 7.56
CA ARG A 41 10.45 -1.77 6.32
C ARG A 41 9.45 -0.66 6.57
N VAL A 42 8.56 -0.85 7.54
CA VAL A 42 7.60 0.18 7.97
C VAL A 42 8.34 1.42 8.45
N VAL A 43 9.30 1.27 9.35
CA VAL A 43 10.12 2.39 9.86
C VAL A 43 10.84 3.10 8.71
N LEU A 44 11.48 2.38 7.80
CA LEU A 44 12.20 2.96 6.66
C LEU A 44 11.27 3.67 5.67
N SER A 45 10.06 3.16 5.44
CA SER A 45 9.06 3.82 4.59
C SER A 45 8.51 5.08 5.23
N SER A 46 8.34 5.05 6.54
CA SER A 46 7.88 6.17 7.36
C SER A 46 8.80 7.38 7.29
N CYS A 47 10.10 7.13 7.44
CA CYS A 47 11.11 8.19 7.38
C CYS A 47 11.18 8.91 6.02
N LYS A 48 10.68 8.28 4.95
CA LYS A 48 10.72 8.86 3.59
C LYS A 48 9.57 9.81 3.28
N GLY A 49 8.57 9.95 4.16
CA GLY A 49 7.43 10.86 3.96
C GLY A 49 6.75 10.67 2.61
N GLN A 50 6.57 9.43 2.17
CA GLN A 50 5.98 9.10 0.87
C GLN A 50 4.48 9.37 0.90
N ASN A 51 3.97 9.94 -0.19
CA ASN A 51 2.54 10.01 -0.45
C ASN A 51 2.13 8.78 -1.27
N ILE A 52 1.12 8.06 -0.80
CA ILE A 52 0.60 6.84 -1.46
C ILE A 52 -0.90 6.98 -1.61
N ALA A 53 -1.41 6.83 -2.82
CA ALA A 53 -2.81 6.58 -3.08
C ALA A 53 -3.00 5.08 -3.28
N ALA A 54 -3.91 4.48 -2.51
CA ALA A 54 -4.28 3.10 -2.66
C ALA A 54 -5.78 3.02 -3.01
N VAL A 55 -6.11 2.24 -4.02
CA VAL A 55 -7.48 2.05 -4.49
C VAL A 55 -7.84 0.59 -4.36
N GLU A 56 -8.87 0.31 -3.57
CA GLU A 56 -9.44 -1.00 -3.38
C GLU A 56 -10.74 -1.11 -4.19
N PHE A 57 -10.76 -2.04 -5.11
CA PHE A 57 -11.95 -2.32 -5.91
C PHE A 57 -13.00 -3.05 -5.07
N ILE A 58 -14.25 -2.61 -5.09
CA ILE A 58 -15.37 -3.21 -4.36
C ILE A 58 -16.28 -3.96 -5.34
N ASN A 59 -16.72 -3.28 -6.39
CA ASN A 59 -17.58 -3.80 -7.45
C ASN A 59 -17.46 -2.90 -8.70
N PRO A 60 -18.09 -3.23 -9.84
CA PRO A 60 -17.99 -2.46 -11.08
C PRO A 60 -18.31 -0.96 -10.95
N HIS A 61 -19.09 -0.58 -9.93
CA HIS A 61 -19.58 0.78 -9.75
C HIS A 61 -18.90 1.53 -8.60
N GLN A 62 -18.10 0.85 -7.77
CA GLN A 62 -17.54 1.43 -6.55
C GLN A 62 -16.13 0.96 -6.25
N ALA A 63 -15.29 1.89 -5.82
CA ALA A 63 -13.98 1.63 -5.23
C ALA A 63 -13.82 2.38 -3.91
N LYS A 64 -12.87 1.97 -3.07
CA LYS A 64 -12.41 2.75 -1.92
C LYS A 64 -11.07 3.36 -2.23
N LEU A 65 -10.94 4.64 -1.93
CA LEU A 65 -9.69 5.37 -2.01
C LEU A 65 -9.13 5.58 -0.62
N TYR A 66 -7.84 5.31 -0.47
CA TYR A 66 -7.06 5.56 0.75
C TYR A 66 -5.89 6.46 0.39
N LEU A 67 -5.75 7.59 1.07
CA LEU A 67 -4.59 8.46 0.94
C LEU A 67 -3.71 8.32 2.18
N ILE A 68 -2.45 8.00 1.96
CA ILE A 68 -1.48 7.71 3.00
C ILE A 68 -0.30 8.67 2.83
N LYS A 69 0.09 9.34 3.91
CA LYS A 69 1.25 10.22 3.96
C LYS A 69 2.21 9.76 5.05
N GLY A 70 3.38 9.29 4.62
CA GLY A 70 4.31 8.63 5.54
C GLY A 70 3.70 7.36 6.11
N ASN A 71 3.31 7.40 7.38
CA ASN A 71 2.72 6.26 8.11
C ASN A 71 1.25 6.41 8.39
N LYS A 72 0.64 7.55 8.05
CA LYS A 72 -0.71 7.89 8.47
C LYS A 72 -1.68 7.80 7.32
N LEU A 73 -2.84 7.21 7.60
CA LEU A 73 -4.01 7.33 6.75
C LEU A 73 -4.59 8.74 6.92
N ILE A 74 -4.40 9.61 5.91
CA ILE A 74 -4.86 11.00 5.96
C ILE A 74 -6.25 11.20 5.39
N HIS A 75 -6.72 10.26 4.55
CA HIS A 75 -8.06 10.32 3.97
C HIS A 75 -8.53 8.95 3.50
N LYS A 76 -9.84 8.72 3.63
CA LYS A 76 -10.52 7.52 3.12
C LYS A 76 -11.90 7.90 2.64
N GLU A 77 -12.26 7.46 1.43
CA GLU A 77 -13.60 7.66 0.87
C GLU A 77 -13.99 6.56 -0.10
N ARG A 78 -15.28 6.53 -0.47
CA ARG A 78 -15.79 5.69 -1.56
C ARG A 78 -15.88 6.53 -2.82
N LEU A 79 -15.35 5.99 -3.91
CA LEU A 79 -15.46 6.55 -5.25
C LEU A 79 -16.62 5.89 -5.98
N ASP A 80 -17.49 6.70 -6.59
CA ASP A 80 -18.46 6.25 -7.58
C ASP A 80 -17.77 6.20 -8.95
N LEU A 81 -17.82 5.05 -9.60
CA LEU A 81 -17.16 4.77 -10.88
C LEU A 81 -18.12 4.94 -12.08
N ASN A 82 -19.41 5.23 -11.83
CA ASN A 82 -20.41 5.44 -12.90
C ASN A 82 -20.30 6.82 -13.57
N GLY A 83 -19.50 7.72 -13.00
CA GLY A 83 -19.30 9.07 -13.48
C GLY A 83 -18.42 9.15 -14.73
N GLU A 84 -18.42 10.34 -15.34
CA GLU A 84 -17.55 10.63 -16.48
C GLU A 84 -16.07 10.51 -16.06
N ARG A 85 -15.28 9.75 -16.84
CA ARG A 85 -13.84 9.51 -16.61
C ARG A 85 -13.06 10.79 -16.33
N ARG A 86 -13.30 11.84 -17.13
CA ARG A 86 -12.62 13.13 -17.00
C ARG A 86 -12.94 13.83 -15.68
N ALA A 87 -14.20 13.78 -15.26
CA ALA A 87 -14.63 14.36 -13.98
C ALA A 87 -13.95 13.65 -12.80
N LEU A 88 -13.84 12.31 -12.84
CA LEU A 88 -13.13 11.53 -11.83
C LEU A 88 -11.63 11.87 -11.79
N CYS A 89 -10.97 12.01 -12.94
CA CYS A 89 -9.57 12.42 -13.00
C CYS A 89 -9.34 13.79 -12.37
N LEU A 90 -10.18 14.80 -12.71
CA LEU A 90 -10.08 16.15 -12.14
C LEU A 90 -10.33 16.14 -10.63
N TYR A 91 -11.34 15.41 -10.18
CA TYR A 91 -11.63 15.24 -8.77
C TYR A 91 -10.43 14.66 -8.00
N LEU A 92 -9.81 13.58 -8.50
CA LEU A 92 -8.63 12.98 -7.88
C LEU A 92 -7.44 13.93 -7.84
N GLN A 93 -7.23 14.76 -8.87
CA GLN A 93 -6.15 15.76 -8.88
C GLN A 93 -6.33 16.80 -7.79
N GLU A 94 -7.55 17.36 -7.65
CA GLU A 94 -7.87 18.34 -6.61
C GLU A 94 -7.74 17.72 -5.21
N LEU A 95 -8.26 16.52 -5.03
CA LEU A 95 -8.17 15.79 -3.77
C LEU A 95 -6.73 15.53 -3.35
N PHE A 96 -5.88 15.06 -4.27
CA PHE A 96 -4.48 14.80 -3.98
C PHE A 96 -3.73 16.07 -3.61
N ARG A 97 -3.95 17.17 -4.33
CA ARG A 97 -3.35 18.46 -3.98
C ARG A 97 -3.82 18.95 -2.62
N GLY A 98 -5.14 18.96 -2.38
CA GLY A 98 -5.71 19.42 -1.12
C GLY A 98 -5.19 18.63 0.08
N LYS A 99 -5.26 17.29 0.03
CA LYS A 99 -4.91 16.45 1.19
C LYS A 99 -3.42 16.35 1.45
N TYR A 100 -2.60 16.17 0.42
CA TYR A 100 -1.15 16.01 0.63
C TYR A 100 -0.40 17.32 0.92
N GLN A 101 -0.94 18.48 0.52
CA GLN A 101 -0.30 19.78 0.82
C GLN A 101 -0.64 20.29 2.22
N THR A 102 -1.84 20.02 2.73
CA THR A 102 -2.35 20.61 3.98
C THR A 102 -1.71 20.01 5.24
N GLU A 103 -1.35 18.74 5.20
CA GLU A 103 -0.76 18.09 6.37
C GLU A 103 0.77 18.27 6.41
N LYS A 104 1.24 19.07 7.37
CA LYS A 104 2.66 19.12 7.72
C LYS A 104 3.02 17.82 8.44
N PRO A 105 4.10 17.09 8.04
CA PRO A 105 4.59 15.98 8.83
C PRO A 105 4.96 16.50 10.22
N LYS A 106 4.41 15.92 11.28
CA LYS A 106 4.90 16.15 12.63
C LYS A 106 6.37 15.73 12.68
N GLN A 107 7.25 16.66 13.01
CA GLN A 107 8.70 16.44 13.14
C GLN A 107 9.08 15.78 14.48
N GLU A 108 8.12 15.46 15.33
CA GLU A 108 8.34 14.72 16.58
C GLU A 108 8.51 13.23 16.29
N GLY A 109 9.41 12.60 17.04
CA GLY A 109 9.76 11.18 16.87
C GLY A 109 8.53 10.28 16.77
N LEU A 110 8.66 9.17 16.03
CA LEU A 110 7.59 8.20 15.84
C LEU A 110 7.16 7.63 17.20
N SER A 111 5.90 7.82 17.55
CA SER A 111 5.31 7.17 18.73
C SER A 111 5.09 5.68 18.46
N GLN A 112 4.85 4.88 19.50
CA GLN A 112 4.50 3.47 19.35
C GLN A 112 3.21 3.32 18.52
N GLU A 113 2.23 4.19 18.75
CA GLU A 113 0.96 4.22 18.01
C GLU A 113 1.17 4.51 16.52
N ASP A 114 2.05 5.46 16.17
CA ASP A 114 2.39 5.75 14.76
C ASP A 114 3.03 4.53 14.08
N LEU A 115 3.81 3.73 14.81
CA LEU A 115 4.44 2.51 14.29
C LEU A 115 3.41 1.41 14.08
N ASP A 116 2.47 1.26 14.99
CA ASP A 116 1.42 0.24 14.92
C ASP A 116 0.44 0.56 13.79
N GLU A 117 0.03 1.82 13.62
CA GLU A 117 -0.78 2.29 12.50
C GLU A 117 -0.07 2.03 11.17
N ALA A 118 1.21 2.39 11.07
CA ALA A 118 2.02 2.13 9.89
C ALA A 118 2.12 0.64 9.55
N GLN A 119 2.24 -0.22 10.56
CA GLN A 119 2.31 -1.66 10.38
C GLN A 119 0.98 -2.23 9.84
N ILE A 120 -0.15 -1.74 10.36
CA ILE A 120 -1.49 -2.12 9.89
C ILE A 120 -1.65 -1.71 8.42
N ILE A 121 -1.38 -0.44 8.09
CA ILE A 121 -1.46 0.08 6.72
C ILE A 121 -0.56 -0.72 5.77
N TYR A 122 0.70 -0.94 6.16
CA TYR A 122 1.65 -1.68 5.33
C TYR A 122 1.20 -3.12 5.08
N SER A 123 0.72 -3.80 6.14
CA SER A 123 0.21 -5.17 6.03
C SER A 123 -1.01 -5.25 5.12
N TYR A 124 -1.90 -4.26 5.20
CA TYR A 124 -3.08 -4.17 4.36
C TYR A 124 -2.71 -3.96 2.88
N LEU A 125 -1.79 -3.03 2.59
CA LEU A 125 -1.31 -2.77 1.24
C LEU A 125 -0.61 -3.97 0.57
N GLN A 126 -0.08 -4.90 1.38
CA GLN A 126 0.61 -6.09 0.87
C GLN A 126 -0.31 -7.31 0.65
N ARG A 127 -1.44 -7.37 1.33
CA ARG A 127 -2.29 -8.57 1.37
C ARG A 127 -3.51 -8.52 0.45
N SER A 128 -3.94 -7.34 0.06
CA SER A 128 -5.16 -7.21 -0.73
C SER A 128 -4.86 -7.42 -2.22
N GLU A 129 -5.40 -8.48 -2.81
CA GLU A 129 -5.30 -8.79 -4.24
C GLU A 129 -6.05 -7.76 -5.10
N PHE A 130 -7.07 -7.11 -4.52
CA PHE A 130 -7.91 -6.10 -5.19
C PHE A 130 -7.44 -4.66 -4.96
N LEU A 131 -6.24 -4.47 -4.40
CA LEU A 131 -5.72 -3.17 -4.04
C LEU A 131 -4.56 -2.77 -4.95
N THR A 132 -4.74 -1.65 -5.64
CA THR A 132 -3.68 -1.00 -6.41
C THR A 132 -3.11 0.17 -5.62
N SER A 133 -1.81 0.16 -5.34
CA SER A 133 -1.14 1.25 -4.63
C SER A 133 -0.17 1.98 -5.55
N ILE A 134 -0.25 3.31 -5.55
CA ILE A 134 0.56 4.18 -6.41
C ILE A 134 1.23 5.25 -5.55
N LYS A 135 2.53 5.44 -5.75
CA LYS A 135 3.29 6.51 -5.09
C LYS A 135 3.10 7.82 -5.84
N ILE A 136 2.86 8.89 -5.10
CA ILE A 136 2.68 10.24 -5.63
C ILE A 136 3.89 11.09 -5.21
N PRO A 137 4.84 11.38 -6.11
CA PRO A 137 5.97 12.25 -5.83
C PRO A 137 5.50 13.66 -5.45
N LYS A 138 6.18 14.29 -4.49
CA LYS A 138 5.85 15.67 -4.08
C LYS A 138 5.94 16.66 -5.24
N SER A 139 6.84 16.46 -6.20
CA SER A 139 7.00 17.30 -7.38
C SER A 139 5.73 17.33 -8.26
N TYR A 140 4.97 16.22 -8.32
CA TYR A 140 3.72 16.14 -9.09
C TYR A 140 2.61 17.01 -8.50
N LEU A 141 2.63 17.22 -7.19
CA LEU A 141 1.64 18.04 -6.49
C LEU A 141 1.91 19.55 -6.64
N THR A 142 3.13 19.97 -7.01
CA THR A 142 3.53 21.38 -7.00
C THR A 142 4.00 21.90 -8.35
N LYS A 143 4.95 21.22 -9.00
CA LYS A 143 5.65 21.70 -10.18
C LYS A 143 5.29 20.97 -11.47
N GLU A 144 4.94 19.71 -11.38
CA GLU A 144 4.75 18.81 -12.53
C GLU A 144 3.29 18.41 -12.70
N VAL A 145 2.41 19.41 -12.91
CA VAL A 145 0.95 19.23 -12.99
C VAL A 145 0.55 18.20 -14.06
N ALA A 146 1.18 18.25 -15.22
CA ALA A 146 0.93 17.29 -16.31
C ALA A 146 1.24 15.84 -15.91
N LYS A 147 2.24 15.62 -15.04
CA LYS A 147 2.54 14.27 -14.53
C LYS A 147 1.51 13.78 -13.53
N LEU A 148 0.91 14.69 -12.74
CA LEU A 148 -0.21 14.34 -11.87
C LEU A 148 -1.43 13.93 -12.69
N GLU A 149 -1.72 14.63 -13.76
CA GLU A 149 -2.80 14.31 -14.70
C GLU A 149 -2.61 12.91 -15.30
N MET A 150 -1.45 12.63 -15.89
CA MET A 150 -1.11 11.29 -16.38
C MET A 150 -1.22 10.20 -15.30
N LEU A 151 -0.89 10.52 -14.04
CA LEU A 151 -0.98 9.59 -12.93
C LEU A 151 -2.43 9.28 -12.58
N THR A 152 -3.29 10.29 -12.50
CA THR A 152 -4.72 10.11 -12.22
C THR A 152 -5.42 9.37 -13.35
N GLU A 153 -5.07 9.61 -14.61
CA GLU A 153 -5.56 8.83 -15.75
C GLU A 153 -5.20 7.35 -15.62
N LYS A 154 -3.94 7.03 -15.28
CA LYS A 154 -3.51 5.64 -15.04
C LYS A 154 -4.27 4.98 -13.90
N ILE A 155 -4.58 5.72 -12.83
CA ILE A 155 -5.38 5.20 -11.71
C ILE A 155 -6.79 4.85 -12.21
N VAL A 156 -7.44 5.77 -12.90
CA VAL A 156 -8.80 5.58 -13.42
C VAL A 156 -8.83 4.43 -14.43
N ASP A 157 -7.86 4.34 -15.33
CA ASP A 157 -7.75 3.24 -16.29
C ASP A 157 -7.56 1.88 -15.59
N SER A 158 -6.75 1.83 -14.55
CA SER A 158 -6.56 0.61 -13.77
C SER A 158 -7.85 0.15 -13.10
N ILE A 159 -8.62 1.08 -12.53
CA ILE A 159 -9.89 0.80 -11.89
C ILE A 159 -10.91 0.29 -12.92
N GLN A 160 -11.02 0.96 -14.07
CA GLN A 160 -11.97 0.60 -15.12
C GLN A 160 -11.65 -0.76 -15.75
N ARG A 161 -10.38 -1.10 -15.93
CA ARG A 161 -9.97 -2.44 -16.43
C ARG A 161 -10.39 -3.55 -15.49
N ILE A 162 -10.25 -3.35 -14.17
CA ILE A 162 -10.67 -4.33 -13.18
C ILE A 162 -12.20 -4.47 -13.21
N ALA A 163 -12.94 -3.35 -13.30
CA ALA A 163 -14.39 -3.34 -13.40
C ALA A 163 -14.90 -4.17 -14.58
N THR A 164 -14.36 -3.95 -15.77
CA THR A 164 -14.75 -4.70 -16.98
C THR A 164 -14.35 -6.15 -16.96
N SER A 165 -13.28 -6.52 -16.26
CA SER A 165 -12.86 -7.93 -16.12
C SER A 165 -13.78 -8.72 -15.20
N THR A 166 -14.47 -8.05 -14.27
CA THR A 166 -15.34 -8.71 -13.27
C THR A 166 -16.78 -8.87 -13.77
N GLU A 167 -17.20 -8.13 -14.81
CA GLU A 167 -18.52 -8.30 -15.46
C GLU A 167 -18.60 -9.54 -16.35
N ASN A 168 -17.48 -10.18 -16.67
CA ASN A 168 -17.41 -11.36 -17.55
C ASN A 168 -17.34 -12.69 -16.78
N PHE A 169 -17.61 -12.71 -15.49
CA PHE A 169 -17.77 -13.88 -14.63
C PHE A 169 -19.16 -13.92 -14.00
#